data_9ed4a224e94879e97afbbbb40a2ad837
#
_entry.id   9ed4a224e94879e97afbbbb40a2ad837
#
_cell.length_a   1.000
_cell.length_b   1.000
_cell.length_c   1.000
_cell.angle_alpha   90.00
_cell.angle_beta   90.00
_cell.angle_gamma   90.00
#
_symmetry.space_group_name_H-M   'P 1'
#
loop_
_entity.id
_entity.type
_entity.pdbx_description
1 polymer ?
#
loop_
_entity_poly.entity_id
_entity_poly.type
_entity_poly.pdbx_seq_one_letter_code
_entity_poly.pdbx_strand_id
1 'polypeptide(L)'
;MSLKSRYMEERRRLRELADEFAEDDPRLAHFLGSEASDPDVERLMEGFAFLTAKLAMKIDDHLPEITQPLLQLVYPNFLRPLPSVTLVRFDPIDHALSESQLIPKGTALFSKPVDGVNCTFRTCTDVTLYPLVIDEICHIDSANKSIVHIDLGALTEQPLRQLDCDRLSFHLGDAASNALTLYQWLSQHLHKVVLHINDHRYSLPPATLTFAGFEPGEALLPSPGEHLDGYRLIQEYFYFPQRFHGFNLTELRRYWPDAAAEHIRLELRFDAPFPNGFQLDRDSLSLYCTPAINLFDHPARPIPLDGQAVCEAVQPSGRQAQAYEIFSVDKVATRRRDTQTSQDQQSLEFAPYEALPRRVERAEERSAHYYSVTLEQDLIKERARHVIRLLHGDQRPYRGEQQTLNIDLTCCNGNLPLQLDIGDINLTTQATPSFATYRNLTRPTRCYPPALDDDLHGDVQWVLLSNLALNDLSLSCADALKAVLQVYDFVAPYDLQHKRATQRRLNAIEHASTAPTDWLIKGLPVRGMLTTLRVNPSAFDNEGDLQLFGSVLSHFMALYASSNSFHQLEIINSVRNTSFVWPARTGQQPVM
;
A
#
# COMPACT_ATOMS: atom_id res chain seq x y z
N MET A 1 7.54 -21.23 -13.32
CA MET A 1 8.67 -22.19 -13.12
C MET A 1 9.99 -21.44 -13.08
N SER A 2 10.91 -21.75 -12.14
CA SER A 2 12.23 -21.11 -12.14
C SER A 2 13.04 -21.52 -13.39
N LEU A 3 13.92 -20.61 -13.87
CA LEU A 3 14.81 -20.91 -14.99
C LEU A 3 15.60 -22.21 -14.75
N LYS A 4 16.00 -22.46 -13.51
CA LYS A 4 16.72 -23.67 -13.11
C LYS A 4 15.84 -24.92 -13.25
N SER A 5 14.57 -24.84 -12.84
CA SER A 5 13.62 -25.95 -12.97
C SER A 5 13.35 -26.25 -14.44
N ARG A 6 13.07 -25.20 -15.24
CA ARG A 6 12.82 -25.33 -16.67
C ARG A 6 14.04 -25.84 -17.44
N TYR A 7 15.23 -25.34 -17.10
CA TYR A 7 16.49 -25.84 -17.65
C TYR A 7 16.68 -27.34 -17.36
N MET A 8 16.42 -27.81 -16.14
CA MET A 8 16.53 -29.22 -15.79
C MET A 8 15.51 -30.09 -16.56
N GLU A 9 14.31 -29.57 -16.76
CA GLU A 9 13.27 -30.24 -17.55
C GLU A 9 13.65 -30.33 -19.03
N GLU A 10 14.07 -29.23 -19.66
CA GLU A 10 14.50 -29.19 -21.05
C GLU A 10 15.76 -30.04 -21.28
N ARG A 11 16.69 -30.03 -20.35
CA ARG A 11 17.87 -30.88 -20.39
C ARG A 11 17.51 -32.36 -20.33
N ARG A 12 16.53 -32.75 -19.47
CA ARG A 12 16.01 -34.12 -19.42
C ARG A 12 15.35 -34.52 -20.73
N ARG A 13 14.49 -33.65 -21.26
CA ARG A 13 13.78 -33.87 -22.51
C ARG A 13 14.71 -34.03 -23.71
N LEU A 14 15.75 -33.20 -23.79
CA LEU A 14 16.75 -33.32 -24.85
C LEU A 14 17.54 -34.62 -24.75
N ARG A 15 17.83 -35.12 -23.55
CA ARG A 15 18.50 -36.42 -23.36
C ARG A 15 17.58 -37.58 -23.77
N GLU A 16 16.31 -37.56 -23.37
CA GLU A 16 15.34 -38.58 -23.78
C GLU A 16 15.21 -38.64 -25.31
N LEU A 17 15.13 -37.49 -25.97
CA LEU A 17 15.10 -37.39 -27.42
C LEU A 17 16.41 -37.87 -28.10
N ALA A 18 17.56 -37.56 -27.48
CA ALA A 18 18.85 -38.00 -27.98
C ALA A 18 19.04 -39.51 -27.87
N ASP A 19 18.56 -40.12 -26.78
CA ASP A 19 18.56 -41.57 -26.62
C ASP A 19 17.62 -42.26 -27.62
N GLU A 20 16.39 -41.73 -27.81
CA GLU A 20 15.43 -42.23 -28.82
C GLU A 20 16.01 -42.13 -30.23
N PHE A 21 16.67 -41.02 -30.57
CA PHE A 21 17.30 -40.83 -31.87
C PHE A 21 18.53 -41.72 -32.08
N ALA A 22 19.25 -42.06 -31.01
CA ALA A 22 20.39 -42.97 -31.02
C ALA A 22 19.94 -44.44 -31.23
N GLU A 23 18.73 -44.83 -30.79
CA GLU A 23 18.12 -46.11 -31.05
C GLU A 23 17.73 -46.24 -32.53
N ASP A 24 17.23 -45.17 -33.15
CA ASP A 24 16.81 -45.17 -34.56
C ASP A 24 17.99 -45.12 -35.54
N ASP A 25 19.10 -44.43 -35.19
CA ASP A 25 20.32 -44.40 -36.02
C ASP A 25 21.59 -44.82 -35.23
N PRO A 26 21.96 -46.09 -35.28
CA PRO A 26 23.12 -46.63 -34.52
C PRO A 26 24.46 -45.95 -34.80
N ARG A 27 24.60 -45.20 -35.91
CA ARG A 27 25.82 -44.46 -36.23
C ARG A 27 26.00 -43.20 -35.34
N LEU A 28 24.89 -42.69 -34.84
CA LEU A 28 24.90 -41.55 -33.97
C LEU A 28 24.91 -41.92 -32.47
N ALA A 29 24.65 -43.19 -32.15
CA ALA A 29 24.65 -43.70 -30.79
C ALA A 29 25.96 -43.42 -30.03
N HIS A 30 27.10 -43.39 -30.75
CA HIS A 30 28.40 -43.06 -30.15
C HIS A 30 28.57 -41.60 -29.69
N PHE A 31 27.74 -40.68 -30.26
CA PHE A 31 27.79 -39.25 -29.92
C PHE A 31 26.64 -38.80 -29.03
N LEU A 32 25.47 -39.44 -29.18
CA LEU A 32 24.23 -39.01 -28.53
C LEU A 32 23.76 -39.96 -27.43
N GLY A 33 24.20 -41.21 -27.42
CA GLY A 33 23.76 -42.20 -26.43
C GLY A 33 24.33 -41.96 -25.05
N SER A 34 23.51 -42.27 -24.02
CA SER A 34 23.82 -42.04 -22.60
C SER A 34 25.06 -42.77 -22.09
N GLU A 35 25.48 -43.88 -22.75
CA GLU A 35 26.66 -44.67 -22.33
C GLU A 35 27.98 -44.23 -22.99
N ALA A 36 27.96 -43.37 -24.01
CA ALA A 36 29.12 -42.96 -24.78
C ALA A 36 29.08 -41.47 -25.19
N SER A 37 28.57 -40.58 -24.34
CA SER A 37 28.41 -39.18 -24.68
C SER A 37 29.77 -38.46 -24.83
N ASP A 38 29.98 -37.83 -25.97
CA ASP A 38 31.08 -36.92 -26.21
C ASP A 38 30.90 -35.67 -25.33
N PRO A 39 31.90 -35.30 -24.49
CA PRO A 39 31.83 -34.13 -23.60
C PRO A 39 31.51 -32.82 -24.33
N ASP A 40 31.92 -32.66 -25.57
CA ASP A 40 31.63 -31.45 -26.37
C ASP A 40 30.18 -31.43 -26.88
N VAL A 41 29.62 -32.58 -27.22
CA VAL A 41 28.19 -32.73 -27.56
C VAL A 41 27.33 -32.46 -26.30
N GLU A 42 27.73 -32.96 -25.13
CA GLU A 42 27.04 -32.71 -23.88
C GLU A 42 26.99 -31.22 -23.53
N ARG A 43 28.09 -30.51 -23.68
CA ARG A 43 28.17 -29.05 -23.49
C ARG A 43 27.26 -28.28 -24.48
N LEU A 44 27.21 -28.71 -25.74
CA LEU A 44 26.32 -28.16 -26.76
C LEU A 44 24.84 -28.36 -26.36
N MET A 45 24.49 -29.57 -25.93
CA MET A 45 23.13 -29.91 -25.48
C MET A 45 22.75 -29.11 -24.23
N GLU A 46 23.66 -28.95 -23.27
CA GLU A 46 23.44 -28.09 -22.09
C GLU A 46 23.24 -26.61 -22.47
N GLY A 47 24.04 -26.10 -23.39
CA GLY A 47 23.87 -24.75 -23.93
C GLY A 47 22.56 -24.57 -24.66
N PHE A 48 22.15 -25.57 -25.45
CA PHE A 48 20.87 -25.56 -26.15
C PHE A 48 19.69 -25.69 -25.18
N ALA A 49 19.76 -26.58 -24.18
CA ALA A 49 18.76 -26.69 -23.12
C ALA A 49 18.56 -25.35 -22.39
N PHE A 50 19.66 -24.64 -22.10
CA PHE A 50 19.60 -23.32 -21.47
C PHE A 50 18.88 -22.28 -22.37
N LEU A 51 19.22 -22.24 -23.66
CA LEU A 51 18.59 -21.35 -24.62
C LEU A 51 17.11 -21.69 -24.82
N THR A 52 16.77 -22.99 -24.93
CA THR A 52 15.41 -23.46 -25.08
C THR A 52 14.57 -23.17 -23.84
N ALA A 53 15.12 -23.40 -22.65
CA ALA A 53 14.46 -23.06 -21.39
C ALA A 53 14.17 -21.55 -21.32
N LYS A 54 15.12 -20.70 -21.72
CA LYS A 54 14.94 -19.24 -21.78
C LYS A 54 13.90 -18.82 -22.81
N LEU A 55 13.85 -19.49 -23.98
CA LEU A 55 12.82 -19.24 -25.00
C LEU A 55 11.43 -19.73 -24.54
N ALA A 56 11.35 -20.92 -23.96
CA ALA A 56 10.11 -21.47 -23.44
C ALA A 56 9.53 -20.57 -22.32
N MET A 57 10.37 -20.11 -21.40
CA MET A 57 9.93 -19.12 -20.40
C MET A 57 9.38 -17.85 -21.06
N LYS A 58 10.04 -17.35 -22.08
CA LYS A 58 9.58 -16.14 -22.78
C LYS A 58 8.30 -16.35 -23.60
N ILE A 59 8.02 -17.58 -24.04
CA ILE A 59 6.77 -17.97 -24.72
C ILE A 59 5.64 -18.19 -23.71
N ASP A 60 5.98 -18.77 -22.54
CA ASP A 60 5.05 -18.96 -21.42
C ASP A 60 4.78 -17.66 -20.67
N ASP A 61 5.65 -16.65 -20.80
CA ASP A 61 5.43 -15.29 -20.26
C ASP A 61 4.18 -14.68 -20.90
N HIS A 62 3.14 -14.51 -20.08
CA HIS A 62 1.81 -14.02 -20.48
C HIS A 62 1.83 -12.56 -20.93
N LEU A 63 2.63 -12.25 -21.97
CA LEU A 63 2.71 -10.96 -22.66
C LEU A 63 2.90 -9.76 -21.71
N PRO A 64 3.99 -9.70 -20.92
CA PRO A 64 4.25 -8.57 -20.03
C PRO A 64 4.31 -7.23 -20.81
N GLU A 65 4.61 -7.29 -22.10
CA GLU A 65 4.55 -6.13 -23.00
C GLU A 65 3.14 -5.54 -23.16
N ILE A 66 2.08 -6.27 -22.81
CA ILE A 66 0.69 -5.80 -22.84
C ILE A 66 0.17 -5.57 -21.42
N THR A 67 0.40 -6.50 -20.50
CA THR A 67 -0.15 -6.43 -19.15
C THR A 67 0.47 -5.29 -18.33
N GLN A 68 1.80 -5.12 -18.37
CA GLN A 68 2.48 -4.08 -17.61
C GLN A 68 2.07 -2.66 -18.02
N PRO A 69 2.04 -2.26 -19.32
CA PRO A 69 1.54 -0.96 -19.71
C PRO A 69 0.09 -0.68 -19.31
N LEU A 70 -0.78 -1.69 -19.38
CA LEU A 70 -2.17 -1.55 -18.94
C LEU A 70 -2.26 -1.34 -17.42
N LEU A 71 -1.55 -2.14 -16.64
CA LEU A 71 -1.48 -1.97 -15.18
C LEU A 71 -0.83 -0.65 -14.78
N GLN A 72 0.23 -0.23 -15.49
CA GLN A 72 0.88 1.06 -15.27
C GLN A 72 -0.08 2.23 -15.49
N LEU A 73 -0.97 2.12 -16.49
CA LEU A 73 -1.98 3.15 -16.78
C LEU A 73 -3.10 3.17 -15.73
N VAL A 74 -3.57 1.99 -15.29
CA VAL A 74 -4.75 1.88 -14.44
C VAL A 74 -4.39 1.96 -12.95
N TYR A 75 -3.43 1.14 -12.52
CA TYR A 75 -2.99 1.11 -11.12
C TYR A 75 -1.51 0.74 -11.00
N PRO A 76 -0.58 1.70 -11.15
CA PRO A 76 0.86 1.47 -11.19
C PRO A 76 1.42 0.80 -9.92
N ASN A 77 0.73 0.92 -8.77
CA ASN A 77 1.19 0.32 -7.52
C ASN A 77 1.17 -1.22 -7.54
N PHE A 78 0.47 -1.86 -8.48
CA PHE A 78 0.56 -3.31 -8.65
C PHE A 78 1.93 -3.77 -9.21
N LEU A 79 2.62 -2.87 -9.91
CA LEU A 79 3.95 -3.09 -10.47
C LEU A 79 5.08 -2.49 -9.62
N ARG A 80 4.76 -1.98 -8.43
CA ARG A 80 5.73 -1.36 -7.51
C ARG A 80 5.97 -2.26 -6.32
N PRO A 81 7.19 -2.25 -5.73
CA PRO A 81 7.43 -2.94 -4.48
C PRO A 81 6.55 -2.33 -3.37
N LEU A 82 6.23 -3.12 -2.35
CA LEU A 82 5.64 -2.63 -1.11
C LEU A 82 6.77 -2.27 -0.15
N PRO A 83 7.07 -0.97 0.05
CA PRO A 83 8.19 -0.54 0.88
C PRO A 83 7.89 -0.76 2.35
N SER A 84 8.91 -0.86 3.18
CA SER A 84 8.74 -0.96 4.63
C SER A 84 7.92 0.20 5.21
N VAL A 85 6.97 -0.11 6.10
CA VAL A 85 6.09 0.84 6.78
C VAL A 85 6.18 0.66 8.29
N THR A 86 6.05 1.73 9.02
CA THR A 86 5.95 1.73 10.49
C THR A 86 4.98 2.83 10.94
N LEU A 87 4.54 2.76 12.18
CA LEU A 87 3.80 3.82 12.82
C LEU A 87 4.76 4.72 13.58
N VAL A 88 4.68 6.04 13.38
CA VAL A 88 5.49 7.05 14.06
C VAL A 88 4.60 7.96 14.88
N ARG A 89 5.03 8.28 16.10
CA ARG A 89 4.42 9.28 16.97
C ARG A 89 5.33 10.49 17.08
N PHE A 90 4.72 11.67 17.04
CA PHE A 90 5.36 12.93 17.35
C PHE A 90 5.01 13.32 18.78
N ASP A 91 6.02 13.58 19.58
CA ASP A 91 5.86 14.04 20.96
C ASP A 91 6.18 15.54 21.00
N PRO A 92 5.20 16.44 21.31
CA PRO A 92 5.43 17.86 21.47
C PRO A 92 6.50 18.13 22.55
N ILE A 93 7.36 19.11 22.31
CA ILE A 93 8.36 19.54 23.29
C ILE A 93 7.73 20.62 24.17
N ASP A 94 7.80 20.43 25.49
CA ASP A 94 7.31 21.41 26.46
C ASP A 94 7.92 22.81 26.22
N HIS A 95 7.09 23.82 26.26
CA HIS A 95 7.44 25.24 26.03
C HIS A 95 7.95 25.57 24.61
N ALA A 96 8.13 24.57 23.70
CA ALA A 96 8.50 24.81 22.32
C ALA A 96 7.27 24.93 21.39
N LEU A 97 6.13 24.35 21.79
CA LEU A 97 4.88 24.40 21.05
C LEU A 97 3.87 25.29 21.76
N SER A 98 3.76 26.55 21.34
CA SER A 98 2.76 27.51 21.84
C SER A 98 1.56 27.65 20.92
N GLU A 99 1.70 27.29 19.65
CA GLU A 99 0.67 27.38 18.60
C GLU A 99 0.49 26.02 17.92
N SER A 100 -0.59 25.87 17.18
CA SER A 100 -0.76 24.67 16.34
C SER A 100 0.29 24.63 15.25
N GLN A 101 0.92 23.47 15.04
CA GLN A 101 1.95 23.27 14.03
C GLN A 101 1.60 22.09 13.15
N LEU A 102 1.64 22.31 11.84
CA LEU A 102 1.38 21.27 10.85
C LEU A 102 2.69 20.57 10.45
N ILE A 103 2.73 19.26 10.59
CA ILE A 103 3.73 18.40 9.96
C ILE A 103 3.09 17.85 8.67
N PRO A 104 3.50 18.33 7.51
CA PRO A 104 2.87 17.92 6.26
C PRO A 104 3.20 16.48 5.89
N LYS A 105 2.29 15.84 5.15
CA LYS A 105 2.53 14.58 4.47
C LYS A 105 3.81 14.66 3.63
N GLY A 106 4.62 13.59 3.66
CA GLY A 106 5.90 13.55 2.95
C GLY A 106 7.08 14.10 3.74
N THR A 107 6.88 14.53 5.00
CA THR A 107 7.99 14.95 5.87
C THR A 107 8.97 13.81 6.08
N ALA A 108 10.26 14.07 5.82
CA ALA A 108 11.32 13.08 5.95
C ALA A 108 11.69 12.79 7.41
N LEU A 109 11.78 11.52 7.74
CA LEU A 109 12.16 10.99 9.04
C LEU A 109 13.34 10.04 8.86
N PHE A 110 14.30 10.07 9.78
CA PHE A 110 15.55 9.32 9.64
C PHE A 110 15.74 8.35 10.80
N SER A 111 16.22 7.15 10.45
CA SER A 111 16.59 6.13 11.43
C SER A 111 18.04 6.28 11.89
N LYS A 112 18.38 5.58 12.95
CA LYS A 112 19.77 5.22 13.24
C LYS A 112 20.39 4.52 12.00
N PRO A 113 21.73 4.63 11.81
CA PRO A 113 22.38 3.96 10.69
C PRO A 113 22.33 2.44 10.84
N VAL A 114 21.95 1.77 9.75
CA VAL A 114 21.96 0.31 9.58
C VAL A 114 22.95 0.00 8.47
N ASP A 115 23.98 -0.79 8.74
CA ASP A 115 25.06 -1.08 7.79
C ASP A 115 25.70 0.17 7.15
N GLY A 116 25.74 1.27 7.92
CA GLY A 116 26.26 2.57 7.48
C GLY A 116 25.29 3.39 6.61
N VAL A 117 24.04 2.96 6.48
CA VAL A 117 22.95 3.66 5.75
C VAL A 117 21.89 4.12 6.73
N ASN A 118 21.49 5.38 6.66
CA ASN A 118 20.32 5.86 7.36
C ASN A 118 19.08 5.54 6.52
N CYS A 119 18.13 4.77 7.07
CA CYS A 119 16.88 4.52 6.38
C CYS A 119 16.01 5.79 6.46
N THR A 120 15.51 6.23 5.32
CA THR A 120 14.67 7.42 5.21
C THR A 120 13.22 7.02 5.04
N PHE A 121 12.37 7.55 5.92
CA PHE A 121 10.93 7.36 5.87
C PHE A 121 10.25 8.70 5.55
N ARG A 122 9.01 8.65 5.07
CA ARG A 122 8.14 9.82 4.86
C ARG A 122 6.82 9.61 5.58
N THR A 123 6.29 10.67 6.20
CA THR A 123 4.94 10.66 6.76
C THR A 123 3.89 10.43 5.68
N CYS A 124 2.87 9.60 5.97
CA CYS A 124 1.80 9.28 5.00
C CYS A 124 0.60 10.19 5.12
N THR A 125 0.44 10.89 6.25
CA THR A 125 -0.67 11.81 6.50
C THR A 125 -0.17 13.12 7.08
N ASP A 126 -0.96 14.17 6.92
CA ASP A 126 -0.76 15.42 7.65
C ASP A 126 -1.01 15.20 9.14
N VAL A 127 -0.13 15.73 9.98
CA VAL A 127 -0.27 15.66 11.43
C VAL A 127 -0.22 17.08 12.00
N THR A 128 -1.35 17.54 12.52
CA THR A 128 -1.39 18.81 13.24
C THR A 128 -1.13 18.56 14.72
N LEU A 129 -0.04 19.13 15.22
CA LEU A 129 0.28 19.11 16.63
C LEU A 129 -0.35 20.31 17.32
N TYR A 130 -0.98 20.01 18.44
CA TYR A 130 -1.49 21.00 19.38
C TYR A 130 -0.71 20.88 20.68
N PRO A 131 -0.63 21.92 21.51
CA PRO A 131 -0.02 21.83 22.83
C PRO A 131 -0.92 21.07 23.81
N LEU A 132 -1.24 19.81 23.46
CA LEU A 132 -2.08 18.88 24.22
C LEU A 132 -1.36 17.53 24.34
N VAL A 133 -1.45 16.93 25.52
CA VAL A 133 -0.94 15.57 25.79
C VAL A 133 -2.00 14.74 26.49
N ILE A 134 -1.90 13.42 26.41
CA ILE A 134 -2.75 12.52 27.19
C ILE A 134 -2.08 12.34 28.55
N ASP A 135 -2.77 12.74 29.62
CA ASP A 135 -2.31 12.59 30.99
C ASP A 135 -2.67 11.22 31.55
N GLU A 136 -3.96 10.87 31.46
CA GLU A 136 -4.48 9.62 32.02
C GLU A 136 -5.60 9.06 31.14
N ILE A 137 -5.68 7.73 31.10
CA ILE A 137 -6.78 7.00 30.46
C ILE A 137 -7.31 6.01 31.49
N CYS A 138 -8.61 6.04 31.74
CA CYS A 138 -9.25 5.07 32.60
C CYS A 138 -10.62 4.65 32.03
N HIS A 139 -11.05 3.46 32.39
CA HIS A 139 -12.40 2.99 32.05
C HIS A 139 -13.15 2.59 33.32
N ILE A 140 -14.45 2.77 33.28
CA ILE A 140 -15.38 2.45 34.35
C ILE A 140 -16.47 1.55 33.76
N ASP A 141 -16.52 0.31 34.23
CA ASP A 141 -17.54 -0.63 33.84
C ASP A 141 -18.66 -0.67 34.87
N SER A 142 -19.87 -0.77 34.38
CA SER A 142 -21.07 -1.07 35.16
C SER A 142 -21.83 -2.24 34.50
N ALA A 143 -22.84 -2.79 35.14
CA ALA A 143 -23.53 -4.00 34.67
C ALA A 143 -23.98 -3.95 33.18
N ASN A 144 -24.32 -2.78 32.65
CA ASN A 144 -24.90 -2.63 31.31
C ASN A 144 -24.24 -1.53 30.48
N LYS A 145 -23.17 -0.89 30.94
CA LYS A 145 -22.57 0.26 30.28
C LYS A 145 -21.09 0.36 30.63
N SER A 146 -20.31 0.89 29.72
CA SER A 146 -18.93 1.27 29.96
C SER A 146 -18.70 2.74 29.62
N ILE A 147 -17.77 3.35 30.32
CA ILE A 147 -17.34 4.73 30.08
C ILE A 147 -15.81 4.73 30.03
N VAL A 148 -15.27 5.33 28.98
CA VAL A 148 -13.83 5.60 28.87
C VAL A 148 -13.60 7.09 29.09
N HIS A 149 -12.74 7.42 30.02
CA HIS A 149 -12.27 8.77 30.27
C HIS A 149 -10.86 8.93 29.71
N ILE A 150 -10.64 9.99 28.95
CA ILE A 150 -9.33 10.38 28.42
C ILE A 150 -9.09 11.79 28.92
N ASP A 151 -8.18 11.93 29.85
CA ASP A 151 -7.78 13.22 30.40
C ASP A 151 -6.65 13.82 29.56
N LEU A 152 -6.84 15.05 29.11
CA LEU A 152 -5.90 15.77 28.27
C LEU A 152 -5.33 16.96 29.06
N GLY A 153 -4.00 17.03 29.14
CA GLY A 153 -3.26 18.15 29.70
C GLY A 153 -2.93 19.18 28.62
N ALA A 154 -3.13 20.45 28.92
CA ALA A 154 -2.70 21.56 28.07
C ALA A 154 -1.27 21.97 28.43
N LEU A 155 -0.38 22.03 27.43
CA LEU A 155 1.00 22.49 27.57
C LEU A 155 1.14 24.03 27.46
N THR A 156 0.01 24.72 27.29
CA THR A 156 -0.05 26.20 27.13
C THR A 156 -1.20 26.78 27.92
N GLU A 157 -1.02 28.03 28.33
CA GLU A 157 -2.08 28.83 28.94
C GLU A 157 -2.98 29.54 27.90
N GLN A 158 -2.67 29.38 26.60
CA GLN A 158 -3.46 30.00 25.53
C GLN A 158 -4.78 29.27 25.35
N PRO A 159 -5.88 30.00 25.03
CA PRO A 159 -7.16 29.37 24.71
C PRO A 159 -7.07 28.47 23.48
N LEU A 160 -7.50 27.23 23.59
CA LEU A 160 -7.46 26.23 22.47
C LEU A 160 -8.26 26.70 21.25
N ARG A 161 -9.24 27.56 21.42
CA ARG A 161 -10.00 28.16 20.31
C ARG A 161 -9.11 29.02 19.40
N GLN A 162 -8.09 29.68 19.95
CA GLN A 162 -7.14 30.47 19.18
C GLN A 162 -6.15 29.58 18.40
N LEU A 163 -5.94 28.35 18.85
CA LEU A 163 -5.07 27.37 18.22
C LEU A 163 -5.72 26.63 17.05
N ASP A 164 -6.97 26.99 16.69
CA ASP A 164 -7.73 26.35 15.61
C ASP A 164 -7.82 24.80 15.73
N CYS A 165 -7.94 24.29 16.96
CA CYS A 165 -8.03 22.86 17.24
C CYS A 165 -9.40 22.31 16.81
N ASP A 166 -9.51 21.87 15.56
CA ASP A 166 -10.77 21.35 15.03
C ASP A 166 -10.80 19.82 14.95
N ARG A 167 -9.64 19.17 14.81
CA ARG A 167 -9.52 17.71 14.71
C ARG A 167 -8.49 17.18 15.70
N LEU A 168 -8.87 16.16 16.45
CA LEU A 168 -7.94 15.36 17.26
C LEU A 168 -7.96 13.92 16.74
N SER A 169 -6.79 13.39 16.40
CA SER A 169 -6.61 12.04 15.90
C SER A 169 -5.98 11.16 16.96
N PHE A 170 -6.68 10.07 17.29
CA PHE A 170 -6.26 9.08 18.28
C PHE A 170 -5.89 7.79 17.57
N HIS A 171 -4.75 7.25 17.92
CA HIS A 171 -4.34 5.90 17.50
C HIS A 171 -4.54 4.92 18.65
N LEU A 172 -5.11 3.75 18.35
CA LEU A 172 -5.33 2.66 19.30
C LEU A 172 -4.03 1.87 19.44
N GLY A 173 -3.49 1.83 20.64
CA GLY A 173 -2.13 1.35 20.92
C GLY A 173 -1.93 -0.16 20.89
N ASP A 174 -0.80 -0.60 21.40
CA ASP A 174 -0.02 -1.80 21.06
C ASP A 174 -0.63 -3.19 21.30
N ALA A 175 -1.52 -3.37 22.23
CA ALA A 175 -2.17 -4.67 22.40
C ALA A 175 -3.23 -4.87 21.32
N ALA A 176 -2.87 -5.50 20.21
CA ALA A 176 -3.74 -5.68 19.04
C ALA A 176 -5.16 -6.16 19.42
N SER A 177 -5.28 -7.05 20.40
CA SER A 177 -6.58 -7.52 20.89
C SER A 177 -7.39 -6.42 21.58
N ASN A 178 -6.77 -5.57 22.40
CA ASN A 178 -7.44 -4.46 23.08
C ASN A 178 -7.79 -3.35 22.09
N ALA A 179 -6.89 -3.03 21.15
CA ALA A 179 -7.14 -2.05 20.10
C ALA A 179 -8.35 -2.44 19.24
N LEU A 180 -8.42 -3.69 18.79
CA LEU A 180 -9.55 -4.21 18.00
C LEU A 180 -10.84 -4.27 18.82
N THR A 181 -10.77 -4.61 20.11
CA THR A 181 -11.93 -4.57 21.01
C THR A 181 -12.44 -3.13 21.14
N LEU A 182 -11.57 -2.16 21.39
CA LEU A 182 -11.97 -0.76 21.47
C LEU A 182 -12.52 -0.25 20.13
N TYR A 183 -11.93 -0.66 19.01
CA TYR A 183 -12.44 -0.37 17.66
C TYR A 183 -13.88 -0.86 17.48
N GLN A 184 -14.19 -2.09 17.92
CA GLN A 184 -15.54 -2.64 17.88
C GLN A 184 -16.51 -1.80 18.73
N TRP A 185 -16.12 -1.48 19.98
CA TRP A 185 -16.97 -0.69 20.88
C TRP A 185 -17.24 0.72 20.33
N LEU A 186 -16.22 1.37 19.75
CA LEU A 186 -16.39 2.66 19.07
C LEU A 186 -17.34 2.58 17.87
N SER A 187 -17.30 1.46 17.14
CA SER A 187 -18.11 1.25 15.94
C SER A 187 -19.56 0.87 16.24
N GLN A 188 -19.81 0.05 17.27
CA GLN A 188 -21.12 -0.59 17.49
C GLN A 188 -21.84 -0.10 18.74
N HIS A 189 -21.09 0.22 19.79
CA HIS A 189 -21.62 0.49 21.12
C HIS A 189 -21.48 1.93 21.57
N LEU A 190 -20.87 2.80 20.75
CA LEU A 190 -20.71 4.21 21.09
C LEU A 190 -22.07 4.91 21.07
N HIS A 191 -22.57 5.23 22.25
CA HIS A 191 -23.85 5.92 22.42
C HIS A 191 -23.67 7.44 22.44
N LYS A 192 -22.62 7.94 23.09
CA LYS A 192 -22.42 9.37 23.30
C LYS A 192 -20.96 9.71 23.51
N VAL A 193 -20.55 10.84 22.92
CA VAL A 193 -19.27 11.48 23.17
C VAL A 193 -19.52 12.76 23.96
N VAL A 194 -18.80 12.96 25.06
CA VAL A 194 -18.95 14.14 25.90
C VAL A 194 -17.58 14.77 26.14
N LEU A 195 -17.46 16.04 25.87
CA LEU A 195 -16.27 16.83 26.13
C LEU A 195 -16.52 17.70 27.37
N HIS A 196 -15.72 17.50 28.39
CA HIS A 196 -15.69 18.34 29.59
C HIS A 196 -14.51 19.28 29.48
N ILE A 197 -14.76 20.58 29.63
CA ILE A 197 -13.72 21.62 29.63
C ILE A 197 -13.98 22.50 30.85
N ASN A 198 -13.08 22.46 31.80
CA ASN A 198 -13.29 23.07 33.12
C ASN A 198 -14.65 22.61 33.71
N ASP A 199 -15.52 23.55 34.04
CA ASP A 199 -16.86 23.26 34.62
C ASP A 199 -17.95 23.05 33.53
N HIS A 200 -17.60 23.17 32.26
CA HIS A 200 -18.56 23.06 31.16
C HIS A 200 -18.57 21.66 30.54
N ARG A 201 -19.77 21.22 30.15
CA ARG A 201 -19.99 19.92 29.54
C ARG A 201 -20.67 20.05 28.20
N TYR A 202 -20.02 19.53 27.15
CA TYR A 202 -20.53 19.55 25.78
C TYR A 202 -20.81 18.14 25.31
N SER A 203 -22.00 17.93 24.72
CA SER A 203 -22.35 16.66 24.07
C SER A 203 -22.06 16.76 22.58
N LEU A 204 -21.14 15.95 22.10
CA LEU A 204 -20.80 15.85 20.68
C LEU A 204 -21.75 14.85 20.00
N PRO A 205 -22.22 15.15 18.77
CA PRO A 205 -22.91 14.14 17.97
C PRO A 205 -21.99 12.95 17.69
N PRO A 206 -22.49 11.70 17.67
CA PRO A 206 -21.66 10.53 17.33
C PRO A 206 -20.99 10.64 15.94
N ALA A 207 -21.60 11.38 15.02
CA ALA A 207 -21.07 11.64 13.67
C ALA A 207 -19.75 12.43 13.65
N THR A 208 -19.39 13.10 14.78
CA THR A 208 -18.09 13.77 14.90
C THR A 208 -16.91 12.78 15.03
N LEU A 209 -17.21 11.51 15.35
CA LEU A 209 -16.21 10.46 15.40
C LEU A 209 -16.17 9.75 14.04
N THR A 210 -14.99 9.72 13.42
CA THR A 210 -14.72 9.02 12.16
C THR A 210 -13.52 8.09 12.35
N PHE A 211 -13.49 6.96 11.65
CA PHE A 211 -12.35 6.04 11.71
C PHE A 211 -11.22 6.51 10.80
N ALA A 212 -9.99 6.34 11.26
CA ALA A 212 -8.78 6.69 10.51
C ALA A 212 -8.47 5.65 9.42
N GLY A 213 -7.73 6.06 8.39
CA GLY A 213 -7.19 5.16 7.38
C GLY A 213 -8.05 4.99 6.13
N PHE A 214 -9.29 5.50 6.10
CA PHE A 214 -10.21 5.28 4.99
C PHE A 214 -10.26 6.43 3.98
N GLU A 215 -9.77 7.60 4.33
CA GLU A 215 -9.78 8.75 3.43
C GLU A 215 -8.68 8.63 2.33
N PRO A 216 -8.94 9.11 1.09
CA PRO A 216 -7.94 9.07 0.01
C PRO A 216 -6.64 9.80 0.36
N GLY A 217 -6.73 10.90 1.10
CA GLY A 217 -5.58 11.68 1.57
C GLY A 217 -4.66 10.92 2.54
N GLU A 218 -5.17 9.87 3.16
CA GLU A 218 -4.46 9.05 4.14
C GLU A 218 -3.72 7.85 3.51
N ALA A 219 -3.67 7.71 2.18
CA ALA A 219 -3.04 6.60 1.48
C ALA A 219 -1.56 6.40 1.86
N LEU A 220 -1.16 5.14 2.11
CA LEU A 220 0.24 4.76 2.37
C LEU A 220 1.10 4.94 1.13
N LEU A 221 0.63 4.38 0.01
CA LEU A 221 1.31 4.47 -1.28
C LEU A 221 0.79 5.68 -2.07
N PRO A 222 1.63 6.31 -2.90
CA PRO A 222 1.16 7.33 -3.83
C PRO A 222 0.03 6.77 -4.69
N SER A 223 -1.16 7.38 -4.62
CA SER A 223 -2.32 6.94 -5.40
C SER A 223 -2.43 7.71 -6.71
N PRO A 224 -2.67 7.06 -7.85
CA PRO A 224 -2.86 7.72 -9.13
C PRO A 224 -4.22 8.40 -9.29
N GLY A 225 -5.16 8.21 -8.36
CA GLY A 225 -6.50 8.80 -8.42
C GLY A 225 -7.47 8.23 -7.39
N GLU A 226 -8.57 8.95 -7.15
CA GLU A 226 -9.58 8.60 -6.13
C GLU A 226 -10.47 7.41 -6.52
N HIS A 227 -10.53 7.06 -7.81
CA HIS A 227 -11.49 6.08 -8.34
C HIS A 227 -11.17 4.62 -8.02
N LEU A 228 -10.01 4.32 -7.42
CA LEU A 228 -9.57 2.96 -7.14
C LEU A 228 -9.24 2.72 -5.66
N ASP A 229 -9.75 3.57 -4.78
CA ASP A 229 -9.44 3.54 -3.34
C ASP A 229 -9.79 2.21 -2.65
N GLY A 230 -10.83 1.51 -3.09
CA GLY A 230 -11.16 0.22 -2.47
C GLY A 230 -10.10 -0.86 -2.70
N TYR A 231 -9.44 -0.89 -3.86
CA TYR A 231 -8.32 -1.81 -4.12
C TYR A 231 -7.12 -1.47 -3.22
N ARG A 232 -6.85 -0.17 -3.07
CA ARG A 232 -5.84 0.34 -2.15
C ARG A 232 -6.11 -0.11 -0.71
N LEU A 233 -7.34 0.06 -0.23
CA LEU A 233 -7.72 -0.30 1.14
C LEU A 233 -7.57 -1.79 1.42
N ILE A 234 -7.92 -2.67 0.47
CA ILE A 234 -7.71 -4.11 0.60
C ILE A 234 -6.21 -4.44 0.65
N GLN A 235 -5.41 -3.88 -0.26
CA GLN A 235 -3.97 -4.08 -0.30
C GLN A 235 -3.32 -3.61 1.02
N GLU A 236 -3.67 -2.42 1.50
CA GLU A 236 -3.15 -1.86 2.74
C GLU A 236 -3.63 -2.61 3.99
N TYR A 237 -4.84 -3.18 3.98
CA TYR A 237 -5.34 -4.03 5.05
C TYR A 237 -4.51 -5.31 5.21
N PHE A 238 -4.16 -5.99 4.12
CA PHE A 238 -3.31 -7.16 4.18
C PHE A 238 -1.85 -6.81 4.51
N TYR A 239 -1.40 -5.63 4.11
CA TYR A 239 -0.01 -5.22 4.27
C TYR A 239 0.28 -4.58 5.63
N PHE A 240 -0.53 -3.63 6.09
CA PHE A 240 -0.34 -2.88 7.34
C PHE A 240 -1.68 -2.53 8.00
N PRO A 241 -2.38 -3.51 8.62
CA PRO A 241 -3.71 -3.30 9.21
C PRO A 241 -3.71 -2.27 10.35
N GLN A 242 -2.58 -2.07 11.05
CA GLN A 242 -2.46 -1.12 12.16
C GLN A 242 -2.80 0.32 11.75
N ARG A 243 -2.70 0.68 10.47
CA ARG A 243 -3.09 2.01 10.00
C ARG A 243 -4.57 2.34 10.24
N PHE A 244 -5.42 1.32 10.31
CA PHE A 244 -6.86 1.48 10.55
C PHE A 244 -7.21 1.49 12.04
N HIS A 245 -6.24 1.27 12.92
CA HIS A 245 -6.44 1.30 14.36
C HIS A 245 -6.41 2.74 14.85
N GLY A 246 -7.44 3.51 14.53
CA GLY A 246 -7.53 4.89 14.98
C GLY A 246 -8.89 5.51 14.71
N PHE A 247 -9.16 6.62 15.40
CA PHE A 247 -10.33 7.44 15.17
C PHE A 247 -9.98 8.92 15.26
N ASN A 248 -10.80 9.71 14.60
CA ASN A 248 -10.69 11.16 14.59
C ASN A 248 -11.93 11.75 15.24
N LEU A 249 -11.74 12.76 16.07
CA LEU A 249 -12.80 13.65 16.53
C LEU A 249 -12.70 14.94 15.74
N THR A 250 -13.77 15.32 15.06
CA THR A 250 -13.82 16.49 14.18
C THR A 250 -14.83 17.50 14.69
N GLU A 251 -14.82 18.71 14.12
CA GLU A 251 -15.71 19.80 14.48
C GLU A 251 -15.57 20.26 15.94
N LEU A 252 -14.37 20.15 16.52
CA LEU A 252 -14.10 20.48 17.92
C LEU A 252 -14.03 21.99 18.16
N ARG A 253 -13.64 22.79 17.15
CA ARG A 253 -13.42 24.24 17.24
C ARG A 253 -14.60 24.99 17.89
N ARG A 254 -15.82 24.57 17.64
CA ARG A 254 -17.04 25.22 18.18
C ARG A 254 -17.26 25.01 19.67
N TYR A 255 -16.57 24.05 20.28
CA TYR A 255 -16.74 23.71 21.70
C TYR A 255 -15.65 24.31 22.60
N TRP A 256 -14.53 24.75 22.00
CA TRP A 256 -13.44 25.35 22.79
C TRP A 256 -13.83 26.71 23.35
N PRO A 257 -13.64 26.95 24.66
CA PRO A 257 -13.90 28.26 25.27
C PRO A 257 -12.86 29.29 24.85
N ASP A 258 -13.21 30.56 25.03
CA ASP A 258 -12.27 31.66 24.82
C ASP A 258 -11.28 31.83 26.00
N ALA A 259 -11.46 31.10 27.09
CA ALA A 259 -10.57 31.05 28.25
C ALA A 259 -9.61 29.84 28.14
N ALA A 260 -8.51 29.91 28.91
CA ALA A 260 -7.60 28.76 29.05
C ALA A 260 -8.33 27.53 29.58
N ALA A 261 -7.99 26.37 29.05
CA ALA A 261 -8.53 25.11 29.50
C ALA A 261 -7.57 24.46 30.50
N GLU A 262 -7.94 24.43 31.77
CA GLU A 262 -7.15 23.80 32.83
C GLU A 262 -7.39 22.30 32.91
N HIS A 263 -8.64 21.87 32.69
CA HIS A 263 -9.05 20.48 32.73
C HIS A 263 -9.86 20.13 31.48
N ILE A 264 -9.34 19.20 30.69
CA ILE A 264 -9.98 18.70 29.49
C ILE A 264 -10.17 17.20 29.66
N ARG A 265 -11.41 16.72 29.65
CA ARG A 265 -11.73 15.30 29.69
C ARG A 265 -12.65 14.94 28.55
N LEU A 266 -12.24 13.98 27.76
CA LEU A 266 -13.08 13.32 26.77
C LEU A 266 -13.70 12.06 27.43
N GLU A 267 -15.02 11.98 27.40
CA GLU A 267 -15.78 10.87 27.93
C GLU A 267 -16.52 10.14 26.79
N LEU A 268 -16.13 8.90 26.55
CA LEU A 268 -16.77 8.01 25.58
C LEU A 268 -17.71 7.09 26.33
N ARG A 269 -19.01 7.15 26.04
CA ARG A 269 -20.05 6.34 26.67
C ARG A 269 -20.54 5.26 25.75
N PHE A 270 -20.48 4.02 26.25
CA PHE A 270 -20.93 2.83 25.53
C PHE A 270 -22.18 2.24 26.17
N ASP A 271 -23.06 1.66 25.34
CA ASP A 271 -24.30 1.01 25.77
C ASP A 271 -24.11 -0.47 26.16
N ALA A 272 -22.87 -0.97 26.11
CA ALA A 272 -22.50 -2.32 26.52
C ALA A 272 -21.24 -2.29 27.42
N PRO A 273 -21.08 -3.23 28.37
CA PRO A 273 -19.86 -3.38 29.14
C PRO A 273 -18.74 -3.96 28.27
N PHE A 274 -17.48 -3.62 28.57
CA PHE A 274 -16.35 -4.27 27.94
C PHE A 274 -16.25 -5.75 28.30
N PRO A 275 -15.63 -6.60 27.45
CA PRO A 275 -15.40 -8.00 27.76
C PRO A 275 -14.50 -8.16 28.98
N ASN A 276 -14.71 -9.27 29.72
CA ASN A 276 -13.87 -9.58 30.89
C ASN A 276 -12.38 -9.63 30.49
N GLY A 277 -11.55 -8.93 31.26
CA GLY A 277 -10.10 -8.88 31.03
C GLY A 277 -9.66 -7.75 30.10
N PHE A 278 -10.56 -6.94 29.57
CA PHE A 278 -10.21 -5.71 28.86
C PHE A 278 -9.64 -4.69 29.85
N GLN A 279 -8.51 -4.12 29.52
CA GLN A 279 -7.84 -3.09 30.31
C GLN A 279 -7.31 -2.00 29.40
N LEU A 280 -7.50 -0.75 29.80
CA LEU A 280 -6.89 0.41 29.18
C LEU A 280 -5.78 0.94 30.11
N ASP A 281 -4.66 1.24 29.51
CA ASP A 281 -3.52 1.92 30.10
C ASP A 281 -3.18 3.19 29.34
N ARG A 282 -2.17 3.92 29.77
CA ARG A 282 -1.75 5.19 29.14
C ARG A 282 -1.28 4.97 27.69
N ASP A 283 -0.76 3.80 27.35
CA ASP A 283 -0.25 3.48 26.02
C ASP A 283 -1.34 2.93 25.10
N SER A 284 -2.55 2.69 25.62
CA SER A 284 -3.70 2.19 24.83
C SER A 284 -4.22 3.20 23.80
N LEU A 285 -3.93 4.49 23.98
CA LEU A 285 -4.25 5.56 23.03
C LEU A 285 -3.04 6.49 22.87
N SER A 286 -2.80 6.91 21.66
CA SER A 286 -1.73 7.87 21.36
C SER A 286 -2.24 8.98 20.45
N LEU A 287 -1.83 10.22 20.71
CA LEU A 287 -2.03 11.37 19.82
C LEU A 287 -0.88 11.48 18.82
N TYR A 288 -1.11 12.22 17.75
CA TYR A 288 -0.10 12.64 16.77
C TYR A 288 0.65 11.49 16.11
N CYS A 289 -0.05 10.38 15.87
CA CYS A 289 0.48 9.23 15.15
C CYS A 289 0.20 9.33 13.66
N THR A 290 1.16 8.89 12.86
CA THR A 290 1.03 8.75 11.41
C THR A 290 1.78 7.53 10.94
N PRO A 291 1.27 6.77 9.96
CA PRO A 291 2.11 5.82 9.26
C PRO A 291 3.27 6.54 8.57
N ALA A 292 4.44 5.93 8.57
CA ALA A 292 5.61 6.41 7.86
C ALA A 292 6.13 5.30 6.94
N ILE A 293 6.34 5.64 5.68
CA ILE A 293 6.76 4.71 4.63
C ILE A 293 8.20 4.97 4.21
N ASN A 294 8.97 3.92 4.02
CA ASN A 294 10.36 3.99 3.58
C ASN A 294 10.44 4.32 2.08
N LEU A 295 10.27 5.59 1.74
CA LEU A 295 10.38 6.13 0.39
C LEU A 295 11.18 7.45 0.41
N PHE A 296 12.06 7.64 -0.57
CA PHE A 296 12.86 8.85 -0.71
C PHE A 296 13.29 9.06 -2.15
N ASP A 297 13.54 10.33 -2.52
CA ASP A 297 14.02 10.69 -3.85
C ASP A 297 15.50 10.37 -3.98
N HIS A 298 15.89 9.76 -5.09
CA HIS A 298 17.27 9.40 -5.37
C HIS A 298 17.58 9.44 -6.87
N PRO A 299 18.71 10.01 -7.30
CA PRO A 299 19.06 10.02 -8.71
C PRO A 299 19.52 8.64 -9.18
N ALA A 300 19.19 8.27 -10.41
CA ALA A 300 19.77 7.13 -11.07
C ALA A 300 21.23 7.37 -11.48
N ARG A 301 21.96 6.30 -11.75
CA ARG A 301 23.23 6.38 -12.43
C ARG A 301 23.04 6.95 -13.83
N PRO A 302 23.73 8.03 -14.21
CA PRO A 302 23.58 8.63 -15.55
C PRO A 302 23.93 7.63 -16.65
N ILE A 303 23.09 7.58 -17.70
CA ILE A 303 23.27 6.68 -18.86
C ILE A 303 23.79 7.50 -20.03
N PRO A 304 25.00 7.22 -20.57
CA PRO A 304 25.51 7.90 -21.76
C PRO A 304 24.74 7.44 -23.01
N LEU A 305 24.34 8.37 -23.86
CA LEU A 305 23.72 8.10 -25.15
C LEU A 305 24.80 8.20 -26.25
N ASP A 306 24.99 7.13 -26.99
CA ASP A 306 26.06 6.96 -28.00
C ASP A 306 25.53 6.85 -29.43
N GLY A 307 24.30 7.24 -29.67
CA GLY A 307 23.63 7.13 -30.99
C GLY A 307 22.98 5.78 -31.27
N GLN A 308 23.06 4.84 -30.31
CA GLN A 308 22.34 3.57 -30.36
C GLN A 308 20.97 3.69 -29.65
N ALA A 309 20.08 2.73 -29.92
CA ALA A 309 18.81 2.67 -29.25
C ALA A 309 19.01 2.32 -27.76
N VAL A 310 18.43 3.11 -26.87
CA VAL A 310 18.55 2.87 -25.44
C VAL A 310 17.56 1.79 -25.01
N CYS A 311 18.10 0.70 -24.48
CA CYS A 311 17.39 -0.34 -23.77
C CYS A 311 18.29 -0.77 -22.61
N GLU A 312 18.28 0.00 -21.53
CA GLU A 312 19.25 -0.11 -20.44
C GLU A 312 18.57 -0.30 -19.09
N ALA A 313 19.26 -1.03 -18.21
CA ALA A 313 18.80 -1.17 -16.83
C ALA A 313 19.06 0.12 -16.06
N VAL A 314 18.02 0.63 -15.44
CA VAL A 314 18.11 1.74 -14.51
C VAL A 314 18.70 1.24 -13.19
N GLN A 315 19.67 1.96 -12.66
CA GLN A 315 20.33 1.64 -11.39
C GLN A 315 20.41 2.90 -10.52
N PRO A 316 20.13 2.79 -9.21
CA PRO A 316 20.39 3.90 -8.29
C PRO A 316 21.87 4.32 -8.33
N SER A 317 22.16 5.60 -8.13
CA SER A 317 23.52 6.12 -8.10
C SER A 317 24.19 5.89 -6.73
N GLY A 318 25.51 6.05 -6.69
CA GLY A 318 26.29 6.07 -5.45
C GLY A 318 26.93 4.74 -5.04
N ARG A 319 27.75 4.80 -3.98
CA ARG A 319 28.51 3.63 -3.50
C ARG A 319 27.64 2.57 -2.82
N GLN A 320 26.49 2.97 -2.29
CA GLN A 320 25.53 2.13 -1.57
C GLN A 320 24.33 1.74 -2.43
N ALA A 321 24.46 1.76 -3.77
CA ALA A 321 23.39 1.45 -4.70
C ALA A 321 22.70 0.09 -4.43
N GLN A 322 23.41 -0.86 -3.81
CA GLN A 322 22.85 -2.18 -3.45
C GLN A 322 21.86 -2.12 -2.27
N ALA A 323 21.91 -1.04 -1.47
CA ALA A 323 21.02 -0.79 -0.36
C ALA A 323 19.70 -0.11 -0.79
N TYR A 324 19.55 0.15 -2.08
CA TYR A 324 18.38 0.86 -2.64
C TYR A 324 17.64 -0.02 -3.65
N GLU A 325 16.32 -0.01 -3.56
CA GLU A 325 15.42 -0.61 -4.54
C GLU A 325 14.58 0.49 -5.18
N ILE A 326 14.37 0.39 -6.49
CA ILE A 326 13.60 1.38 -7.24
C ILE A 326 12.11 1.13 -7.00
N PHE A 327 11.41 2.15 -6.50
CA PHE A 327 9.96 2.16 -6.39
C PHE A 327 9.30 2.69 -7.66
N SER A 328 9.78 3.83 -8.19
CA SER A 328 9.28 4.43 -9.42
C SER A 328 10.36 5.22 -10.15
N VAL A 329 10.14 5.38 -11.47
CA VAL A 329 10.87 6.33 -12.32
C VAL A 329 9.98 7.56 -12.45
N ASP A 330 10.44 8.70 -11.94
CA ASP A 330 9.60 9.89 -11.78
C ASP A 330 9.84 10.93 -12.88
N LYS A 331 11.11 11.11 -13.26
CA LYS A 331 11.49 12.06 -14.29
C LYS A 331 12.64 11.54 -15.13
N VAL A 332 12.54 11.76 -16.45
CA VAL A 332 13.56 11.36 -17.42
C VAL A 332 13.90 12.56 -18.29
N ALA A 333 15.17 12.93 -18.31
CA ALA A 333 15.63 14.07 -19.12
C ALA A 333 17.03 13.83 -19.67
N THR A 334 17.32 14.34 -20.87
CA THR A 334 18.68 14.37 -21.41
C THR A 334 19.34 15.72 -21.18
N ARG A 335 20.65 15.66 -21.01
CA ARG A 335 21.52 16.83 -20.94
C ARG A 335 22.60 16.72 -22.00
N ARG A 336 22.74 17.77 -22.84
CA ARG A 336 23.76 17.81 -23.87
C ARG A 336 25.14 17.99 -23.26
N ARG A 337 26.12 17.29 -23.80
CA ARG A 337 27.53 17.31 -23.34
C ARG A 337 28.32 18.39 -24.08
N ASP A 338 27.91 19.65 -23.96
CA ASP A 338 28.68 20.73 -24.59
C ASP A 338 29.82 21.22 -23.69
N THR A 339 31.03 21.14 -24.23
CA THR A 339 32.29 21.43 -23.53
C THR A 339 32.71 22.91 -23.62
N GLN A 340 31.97 23.79 -24.27
CA GLN A 340 32.50 25.14 -24.56
C GLN A 340 31.59 26.38 -24.32
N THR A 341 30.32 26.25 -24.00
CA THR A 341 29.48 27.46 -23.76
C THR A 341 28.47 27.23 -22.62
N SER A 342 28.58 28.08 -21.59
CA SER A 342 27.77 28.03 -20.37
C SER A 342 26.35 28.61 -20.52
N GLN A 343 25.88 28.87 -21.72
CA GLN A 343 24.57 29.46 -22.00
C GLN A 343 23.80 28.55 -22.96
N ASP A 344 22.60 28.16 -22.58
CA ASP A 344 21.65 27.26 -23.25
C ASP A 344 21.96 25.75 -23.18
N GLN A 345 21.88 25.20 -21.97
CA GLN A 345 21.70 23.76 -21.80
C GLN A 345 20.24 23.39 -22.15
N GLN A 346 19.96 23.06 -23.40
CA GLN A 346 18.69 22.48 -23.79
C GLN A 346 18.57 21.08 -23.13
N SER A 347 17.87 21.01 -22.01
CA SER A 347 17.44 19.73 -21.45
C SER A 347 16.17 19.29 -22.17
N LEU A 348 16.20 18.11 -22.76
CA LEU A 348 15.03 17.50 -23.37
C LEU A 348 14.38 16.59 -22.32
N GLU A 349 13.13 16.85 -21.97
CA GLU A 349 12.34 16.04 -21.05
C GLU A 349 11.52 15.01 -21.83
N PHE A 350 11.45 13.78 -21.30
CA PHE A 350 10.68 12.68 -21.87
C PHE A 350 9.42 12.47 -21.01
N ALA A 351 8.27 12.36 -21.67
CA ALA A 351 7.02 11.99 -21.00
C ALA A 351 6.89 10.46 -20.91
N PRO A 352 6.20 9.91 -19.90
CA PRO A 352 5.88 8.49 -19.89
C PRO A 352 4.99 8.12 -21.08
N TYR A 353 5.32 7.02 -21.75
CA TYR A 353 4.62 6.57 -22.96
C TYR A 353 3.15 6.21 -22.67
N GLU A 354 2.85 5.69 -21.51
CA GLU A 354 1.52 5.30 -21.05
C GLU A 354 0.57 6.50 -20.85
N ALA A 355 1.12 7.70 -20.68
CA ALA A 355 0.36 8.96 -20.52
C ALA A 355 0.04 9.66 -21.84
N LEU A 356 0.17 8.99 -22.99
CA LEU A 356 -0.08 9.57 -24.31
C LEU A 356 -1.47 10.23 -24.37
N PRO A 357 -1.57 11.56 -24.55
CA PRO A 357 -2.86 12.19 -24.82
C PRO A 357 -3.41 11.67 -26.15
N ARG A 358 -4.66 11.28 -26.18
CA ARG A 358 -5.37 10.69 -27.35
C ARG A 358 -5.45 11.59 -28.61
N ARG A 359 -4.75 12.73 -28.64
CA ARG A 359 -4.77 13.69 -29.76
C ARG A 359 -3.44 13.70 -30.52
N VAL A 360 -3.19 12.68 -31.31
CA VAL A 360 -2.06 12.62 -32.27
C VAL A 360 -2.39 13.42 -33.54
N GLU A 361 -3.04 14.56 -33.46
CA GLU A 361 -3.46 15.31 -34.69
C GLU A 361 -2.59 16.50 -35.03
N ARG A 362 -1.63 16.91 -34.20
CA ARG A 362 -0.77 18.07 -34.50
C ARG A 362 0.65 17.67 -34.86
N ALA A 363 1.21 18.31 -35.86
CA ALA A 363 2.58 18.09 -36.35
C ALA A 363 3.66 18.32 -35.26
N GLU A 364 3.36 19.12 -34.24
CA GLU A 364 4.21 19.37 -33.07
C GLU A 364 4.36 18.14 -32.15
N GLU A 365 3.37 17.23 -32.11
CA GLU A 365 3.39 16.02 -31.29
C GLU A 365 4.27 14.92 -31.89
N ARG A 366 4.62 15.01 -33.19
CA ARG A 366 5.55 14.05 -33.80
C ARG A 366 7.00 14.24 -33.32
N SER A 367 7.31 15.42 -32.80
CA SER A 367 8.62 15.73 -32.19
C SER A 367 8.67 15.38 -30.69
N ALA A 368 7.57 14.97 -30.08
CA ALA A 368 7.51 14.61 -28.67
C ALA A 368 8.35 13.35 -28.40
N HIS A 369 8.96 13.31 -27.24
CA HIS A 369 9.84 12.24 -26.81
C HIS A 369 9.24 11.54 -25.58
N TYR A 370 9.29 10.22 -25.61
CA TYR A 370 8.67 9.39 -24.59
C TYR A 370 9.67 8.38 -24.03
N TYR A 371 9.41 7.93 -22.81
CA TYR A 371 10.08 6.77 -22.24
C TYR A 371 9.05 5.72 -21.83
N SER A 372 9.43 4.44 -21.93
CA SER A 372 8.69 3.31 -21.40
C SER A 372 9.57 2.56 -20.43
N VAL A 373 9.01 2.12 -19.30
CA VAL A 373 9.71 1.32 -18.32
C VAL A 373 9.04 -0.04 -18.24
N THR A 374 9.83 -1.09 -18.44
CA THR A 374 9.40 -2.48 -18.26
C THR A 374 10.11 -3.09 -17.07
N LEU A 375 9.38 -3.91 -16.32
CA LEU A 375 9.94 -4.68 -15.22
C LEU A 375 10.32 -6.07 -15.74
N GLU A 376 11.57 -6.40 -15.56
CA GLU A 376 12.11 -7.74 -15.85
C GLU A 376 12.55 -8.39 -14.54
N GLN A 377 12.40 -9.70 -14.42
CA GLN A 377 12.95 -10.42 -13.29
C GLN A 377 14.46 -10.61 -13.48
N ASP A 378 15.27 -10.15 -12.52
CA ASP A 378 16.69 -10.47 -12.50
C ASP A 378 16.86 -11.90 -11.98
N LEU A 379 17.13 -12.82 -12.90
CA LEU A 379 17.27 -14.26 -12.64
C LEU A 379 18.42 -14.61 -11.68
N ILE A 380 19.38 -13.69 -11.50
CA ILE A 380 20.57 -13.92 -10.63
C ILE A 380 20.31 -13.38 -9.23
N LYS A 381 19.59 -12.25 -9.10
CA LYS A 381 19.42 -11.53 -7.84
C LYS A 381 18.04 -11.69 -7.21
N GLU A 382 17.12 -12.37 -7.88
CA GLU A 382 15.70 -12.50 -7.46
C GLU A 382 15.03 -11.14 -7.16
N ARG A 383 15.42 -10.09 -7.90
CA ARG A 383 14.93 -8.72 -7.76
C ARG A 383 14.33 -8.24 -9.08
N ALA A 384 13.36 -7.33 -8.99
CA ALA A 384 12.84 -6.65 -10.17
C ALA A 384 13.90 -5.71 -10.76
N ARG A 385 14.09 -5.78 -12.08
CA ARG A 385 14.99 -4.92 -12.84
C ARG A 385 14.14 -3.98 -13.70
N HIS A 386 14.33 -2.68 -13.52
CA HIS A 386 13.69 -1.67 -14.34
C HIS A 386 14.51 -1.45 -15.61
N VAL A 387 13.91 -1.67 -16.77
CA VAL A 387 14.53 -1.45 -18.07
C VAL A 387 13.83 -0.28 -18.76
N ILE A 388 14.58 0.76 -19.07
CA ILE A 388 14.07 1.94 -19.75
C ILE A 388 14.31 1.87 -21.26
N ARG A 389 13.29 2.27 -22.03
CA ARG A 389 13.36 2.46 -23.48
C ARG A 389 12.96 3.88 -23.82
N LEU A 390 13.71 4.51 -24.72
CA LEU A 390 13.40 5.86 -25.21
C LEU A 390 12.80 5.79 -26.62
N LEU A 391 11.71 6.52 -26.82
CA LEU A 391 10.89 6.47 -28.03
C LEU A 391 10.57 7.88 -28.54
N HIS A 392 10.42 8.02 -29.85
CA HIS A 392 9.76 9.14 -30.48
C HIS A 392 8.23 8.94 -30.48
N GLY A 393 7.46 9.99 -30.73
CA GLY A 393 6.00 9.93 -30.85
C GLY A 393 5.50 8.98 -31.94
N ASP A 394 6.32 8.66 -32.93
CA ASP A 394 6.04 7.66 -33.98
C ASP A 394 6.49 6.23 -33.62
N GLN A 395 6.78 5.98 -32.34
CA GLN A 395 7.24 4.70 -31.77
C GLN A 395 8.65 4.25 -32.24
N ARG A 396 9.38 5.09 -32.99
CA ARG A 396 10.75 4.77 -33.32
C ARG A 396 11.66 4.93 -32.12
N PRO A 397 12.71 4.11 -31.98
CA PRO A 397 13.68 4.29 -30.93
C PRO A 397 14.36 5.65 -31.01
N TYR A 398 14.41 6.38 -29.90
CA TYR A 398 15.19 7.60 -29.79
C TYR A 398 16.69 7.25 -29.72
N ARG A 399 17.49 7.91 -30.55
CA ARG A 399 18.94 7.74 -30.62
C ARG A 399 19.60 9.08 -30.35
N GLY A 400 19.92 9.35 -29.10
CA GLY A 400 20.66 10.53 -28.71
C GLY A 400 22.15 10.40 -29.09
N GLU A 401 22.76 11.49 -29.51
CA GLU A 401 24.23 11.56 -29.75
C GLU A 401 24.84 12.58 -28.80
N GLN A 402 25.94 12.18 -28.11
CA GLN A 402 26.70 13.04 -27.20
C GLN A 402 25.86 13.66 -26.07
N GLN A 403 24.86 12.91 -25.58
CA GLN A 403 23.99 13.31 -24.49
C GLN A 403 24.15 12.36 -23.30
N THR A 404 23.70 12.79 -22.15
CA THR A 404 23.58 11.95 -20.96
C THR A 404 22.14 11.95 -20.50
N LEU A 405 21.61 10.75 -20.29
CA LEU A 405 20.27 10.57 -19.73
C LEU A 405 20.37 10.63 -18.21
N ASN A 406 19.63 11.56 -17.62
CA ASN A 406 19.47 11.71 -16.18
C ASN A 406 18.06 11.27 -15.81
N ILE A 407 17.94 10.48 -14.77
CA ILE A 407 16.69 9.89 -14.33
C ILE A 407 16.55 10.15 -12.83
N ASP A 408 15.43 10.73 -12.43
CA ASP A 408 15.05 10.91 -11.05
C ASP A 408 14.16 9.73 -10.63
N LEU A 409 14.47 9.13 -9.49
CA LEU A 409 13.82 7.94 -8.96
C LEU A 409 13.23 8.23 -7.60
N THR A 410 12.13 7.55 -7.29
CA THR A 410 11.77 7.27 -5.89
C THR A 410 12.30 5.88 -5.55
N CYS A 411 13.03 5.77 -4.45
CA CYS A 411 13.65 4.54 -3.98
C CYS A 411 13.19 4.17 -2.57
N CYS A 412 13.42 2.91 -2.19
CA CYS A 412 13.32 2.44 -0.81
C CYS A 412 14.63 1.73 -0.40
N ASN A 413 14.78 1.47 0.91
CA ASN A 413 15.96 0.76 1.44
C ASN A 413 15.81 -0.78 1.42
N GLY A 414 14.83 -1.32 0.67
CA GLY A 414 14.56 -2.74 0.64
C GLY A 414 14.32 -3.31 2.04
N ASN A 415 15.04 -4.35 2.40
CA ASN A 415 14.90 -5.04 3.69
C ASN A 415 15.84 -4.50 4.81
N LEU A 416 16.62 -3.45 4.59
CA LEU A 416 17.44 -2.85 5.65
C LEU A 416 16.62 -2.40 6.86
N PRO A 417 15.43 -1.79 6.71
CA PRO A 417 14.62 -1.36 7.84
C PRO A 417 14.21 -2.47 8.81
N LEU A 418 14.27 -3.74 8.42
CA LEU A 418 13.97 -4.87 9.33
C LEU A 418 14.93 -4.99 10.52
N GLN A 419 16.11 -4.37 10.43
CA GLN A 419 17.09 -4.36 11.52
C GLN A 419 16.80 -3.29 12.56
N LEU A 420 15.80 -2.41 12.32
CA LEU A 420 15.40 -1.36 13.24
C LEU A 420 14.40 -1.90 14.27
N ASP A 421 14.62 -1.52 15.51
CA ASP A 421 13.69 -1.76 16.61
C ASP A 421 12.75 -0.56 16.84
N ILE A 422 11.81 -0.73 17.79
CA ILE A 422 10.92 0.35 18.24
C ILE A 422 11.79 1.46 18.86
N GLY A 423 11.53 2.71 18.45
CA GLY A 423 12.27 3.90 18.90
C GLY A 423 13.55 4.21 18.14
N ASP A 424 13.92 3.42 17.11
CA ASP A 424 15.16 3.64 16.34
C ASP A 424 15.03 4.64 15.19
N ILE A 425 13.80 5.05 14.86
CA ILE A 425 13.53 6.13 13.91
C ILE A 425 13.34 7.42 14.71
N ASN A 426 14.45 8.07 15.06
CA ASN A 426 14.46 9.21 15.96
C ASN A 426 15.61 10.20 15.66
N LEU A 427 16.31 10.06 14.55
CA LEU A 427 17.47 10.89 14.24
C LEU A 427 17.03 12.29 13.83
N THR A 428 17.37 13.29 14.64
CA THR A 428 17.10 14.68 14.35
C THR A 428 18.08 15.22 13.31
N THR A 429 17.56 15.94 12.33
CA THR A 429 18.31 16.61 11.25
C THR A 429 17.83 18.06 11.13
N GLN A 430 18.45 18.85 10.26
CA GLN A 430 17.97 20.21 9.96
C GLN A 430 16.55 20.25 9.39
N ALA A 431 16.06 19.15 8.79
CA ALA A 431 14.70 19.02 8.27
C ALA A 431 13.68 18.59 9.35
N THR A 432 14.15 18.20 10.54
CA THR A 432 13.26 17.78 11.63
C THR A 432 12.60 19.00 12.28
N PRO A 433 11.28 18.97 12.56
CA PRO A 433 10.61 20.03 13.29
C PRO A 433 11.26 20.29 14.65
N SER A 434 11.56 21.55 14.96
CA SER A 434 12.21 21.92 16.23
C SER A 434 11.27 21.91 17.45
N PHE A 435 9.97 21.81 17.20
CA PHE A 435 8.90 21.86 18.21
C PHE A 435 8.42 20.47 18.66
N ALA A 436 8.90 19.39 18.03
CA ALA A 436 8.53 18.03 18.38
C ALA A 436 9.69 17.05 18.18
N THR A 437 9.74 16.02 19.01
CA THR A 437 10.53 14.82 18.76
C THR A 437 9.67 13.76 18.11
N TYR A 438 10.29 12.76 17.47
CA TYR A 438 9.53 11.65 16.89
C TYR A 438 10.20 10.31 17.17
N ARG A 439 9.39 9.27 17.20
CA ARG A 439 9.84 7.88 17.32
C ARG A 439 8.85 6.92 16.68
N ASN A 440 9.34 5.79 16.17
CA ASN A 440 8.46 4.74 15.72
C ASN A 440 7.91 3.93 16.90
N LEU A 441 6.62 3.60 16.82
CA LEU A 441 5.90 2.78 17.81
C LEU A 441 5.88 1.30 17.44
N THR A 442 6.05 0.96 16.17
CA THR A 442 6.05 -0.41 15.67
C THR A 442 7.38 -0.72 14.97
N ARG A 443 7.75 -1.99 14.92
CA ARG A 443 8.85 -2.42 14.05
C ARG A 443 8.49 -2.19 12.60
N PRO A 444 9.43 -1.71 11.76
CA PRO A 444 9.20 -1.58 10.33
C PRO A 444 8.83 -2.93 9.69
N THR A 445 7.85 -2.92 8.78
CA THR A 445 7.46 -4.11 8.02
C THR A 445 8.53 -4.51 7.00
N ARG A 446 8.44 -5.75 6.50
CA ARG A 446 9.28 -6.21 5.40
C ARG A 446 8.93 -5.47 4.11
N CYS A 447 9.95 -5.19 3.28
CA CYS A 447 9.75 -4.77 1.90
C CYS A 447 9.45 -6.01 1.04
N TYR A 448 8.37 -5.94 0.24
CA TYR A 448 8.00 -7.00 -0.68
C TYR A 448 8.22 -6.55 -2.11
N PRO A 449 8.79 -7.39 -2.99
CA PRO A 449 8.96 -7.06 -4.39
C PRO A 449 7.60 -6.92 -5.12
N PRO A 450 7.57 -6.28 -6.31
CA PRO A 450 6.34 -6.16 -7.09
C PRO A 450 5.80 -7.53 -7.49
N ALA A 451 4.48 -7.61 -7.66
CA ALA A 451 3.79 -8.82 -8.12
C ALA A 451 4.03 -9.01 -9.62
N LEU A 452 5.10 -9.72 -9.96
CA LEU A 452 5.39 -10.15 -11.32
C LEU A 452 4.84 -11.58 -11.53
N ASP A 453 4.50 -11.90 -12.78
CA ASP A 453 4.11 -13.26 -13.13
C ASP A 453 5.32 -14.18 -12.99
N ASP A 454 5.30 -15.05 -11.99
CA ASP A 454 6.36 -15.99 -11.65
C ASP A 454 5.82 -17.22 -10.93
N ASP A 455 6.71 -18.10 -10.45
CA ASP A 455 6.33 -19.32 -9.71
C ASP A 455 5.58 -19.06 -8.41
N LEU A 456 5.76 -17.88 -7.80
CA LEU A 456 5.13 -17.51 -6.54
C LEU A 456 3.73 -16.91 -6.75
N HIS A 457 3.59 -16.11 -7.80
CA HIS A 457 2.39 -15.32 -8.09
C HIS A 457 1.51 -15.93 -9.20
N GLY A 458 2.07 -16.79 -10.08
CA GLY A 458 1.37 -17.28 -11.28
C GLY A 458 1.01 -16.10 -12.22
N ASP A 459 -0.19 -16.17 -12.81
CA ASP A 459 -0.69 -15.18 -13.78
C ASP A 459 -1.34 -13.97 -13.10
N VAL A 460 -0.72 -13.44 -12.05
CA VAL A 460 -1.32 -12.40 -11.18
C VAL A 460 -1.68 -11.14 -11.96
N GLN A 461 -0.87 -10.72 -12.94
CA GLN A 461 -1.12 -9.51 -13.71
C GLN A 461 -2.40 -9.59 -14.54
N TRP A 462 -2.67 -10.74 -15.20
CA TRP A 462 -3.92 -10.98 -15.90
C TRP A 462 -5.12 -11.04 -14.97
N VAL A 463 -4.98 -11.66 -13.80
CA VAL A 463 -6.04 -11.74 -12.81
C VAL A 463 -6.36 -10.34 -12.25
N LEU A 464 -5.35 -9.51 -11.97
CA LEU A 464 -5.54 -8.12 -11.56
C LEU A 464 -6.29 -7.31 -12.62
N LEU A 465 -5.88 -7.42 -13.91
CA LEU A 465 -6.59 -6.75 -15.01
C LEU A 465 -8.02 -7.25 -15.16
N SER A 466 -8.25 -8.56 -15.04
CA SER A 466 -9.58 -9.16 -15.10
C SER A 466 -10.48 -8.66 -13.96
N ASN A 467 -9.92 -8.52 -12.75
CA ASN A 467 -10.66 -8.03 -11.59
C ASN A 467 -11.13 -6.58 -11.77
N LEU A 468 -10.38 -5.74 -12.49
CA LEU A 468 -10.79 -4.38 -12.82
C LEU A 468 -12.00 -4.33 -13.77
N ALA A 469 -12.27 -5.40 -14.51
CA ALA A 469 -13.41 -5.53 -15.42
C ALA A 469 -14.64 -6.23 -14.81
N LEU A 470 -14.56 -6.66 -13.54
CA LEU A 470 -15.67 -7.30 -12.83
C LEU A 470 -16.81 -6.30 -12.53
N ASN A 471 -17.99 -6.83 -12.28
CA ASN A 471 -19.16 -6.09 -11.84
C ASN A 471 -19.76 -6.70 -10.56
N ASP A 472 -20.75 -6.02 -9.96
CA ASP A 472 -21.40 -6.47 -8.72
C ASP A 472 -21.89 -7.94 -8.76
N LEU A 473 -22.40 -8.38 -9.90
CA LEU A 473 -22.92 -9.75 -10.06
C LEU A 473 -21.80 -10.80 -10.01
N SER A 474 -20.60 -10.42 -10.41
CA SER A 474 -19.43 -11.30 -10.37
C SER A 474 -18.98 -11.63 -8.93
N LEU A 475 -19.29 -10.76 -7.97
CA LEU A 475 -18.94 -10.92 -6.55
C LEU A 475 -20.08 -11.51 -5.69
N SER A 476 -21.19 -11.92 -6.31
CA SER A 476 -22.35 -12.47 -5.61
C SER A 476 -22.12 -13.89 -5.04
N CYS A 477 -21.03 -14.55 -5.43
CA CYS A 477 -20.64 -15.88 -4.95
C CYS A 477 -19.45 -15.79 -4.00
N ALA A 478 -19.51 -16.55 -2.88
CA ALA A 478 -18.44 -16.56 -1.88
C ALA A 478 -17.07 -16.95 -2.45
N ASP A 479 -17.03 -17.93 -3.35
CA ASP A 479 -15.76 -18.40 -3.92
C ASP A 479 -15.14 -17.39 -4.88
N ALA A 480 -15.95 -16.69 -5.67
CA ALA A 480 -15.47 -15.60 -6.52
C ALA A 480 -14.92 -14.43 -5.68
N LEU A 481 -15.64 -14.04 -4.62
CA LEU A 481 -15.16 -12.99 -3.69
C LEU A 481 -13.84 -13.39 -3.04
N LYS A 482 -13.70 -14.63 -2.55
CA LYS A 482 -12.45 -15.14 -1.96
C LYS A 482 -11.30 -15.09 -2.96
N ALA A 483 -11.53 -15.54 -4.19
CA ALA A 483 -10.52 -15.53 -5.26
C ALA A 483 -10.04 -14.10 -5.56
N VAL A 484 -10.97 -13.15 -5.66
CA VAL A 484 -10.65 -11.74 -5.89
C VAL A 484 -9.83 -11.18 -4.72
N LEU A 485 -10.27 -11.36 -3.48
CA LEU A 485 -9.58 -10.82 -2.31
C LEU A 485 -8.18 -11.41 -2.14
N GLN A 486 -7.99 -12.71 -2.44
CA GLN A 486 -6.70 -13.38 -2.32
C GLN A 486 -5.61 -12.78 -3.21
N VAL A 487 -5.98 -12.24 -4.38
CA VAL A 487 -5.03 -11.65 -5.34
C VAL A 487 -4.40 -10.37 -4.80
N TYR A 488 -5.11 -9.64 -3.93
CA TYR A 488 -4.59 -8.39 -3.33
C TYR A 488 -3.71 -8.60 -2.10
N ASP A 489 -3.55 -9.85 -1.65
CA ASP A 489 -2.62 -10.20 -0.57
C ASP A 489 -1.20 -10.46 -1.12
N PHE A 490 -0.47 -9.39 -1.41
CA PHE A 490 0.91 -9.46 -1.92
C PHE A 490 1.92 -9.91 -0.85
N VAL A 491 1.52 -10.03 0.39
CA VAL A 491 2.35 -10.56 1.48
C VAL A 491 2.35 -12.08 1.50
N ALA A 492 1.21 -12.70 1.17
CA ALA A 492 0.99 -14.15 1.25
C ALA A 492 2.03 -15.03 0.52
N PRO A 493 2.59 -14.65 -0.65
CA PRO A 493 3.62 -15.44 -1.33
C PRO A 493 4.92 -15.54 -0.54
N TYR A 494 5.22 -14.55 0.29
CA TYR A 494 6.50 -14.39 1.01
C TYR A 494 6.43 -14.74 2.49
N ASP A 495 5.23 -14.78 3.09
CA ASP A 495 5.01 -15.11 4.49
C ASP A 495 3.96 -16.22 4.63
N LEU A 496 4.44 -17.42 4.98
CA LEU A 496 3.58 -18.60 5.12
C LEU A 496 2.60 -18.50 6.30
N GLN A 497 2.97 -17.81 7.39
CA GLN A 497 2.09 -17.61 8.52
C GLN A 497 0.96 -16.64 8.16
N HIS A 498 1.31 -15.53 7.53
CA HIS A 498 0.36 -14.57 7.01
C HIS A 498 -0.58 -15.22 5.98
N LYS A 499 -0.05 -15.98 5.02
CA LYS A 499 -0.84 -16.73 4.03
C LYS A 499 -1.89 -17.64 4.70
N ARG A 500 -1.50 -18.40 5.71
CA ARG A 500 -2.41 -19.27 6.46
C ARG A 500 -3.48 -18.49 7.21
N ALA A 501 -3.12 -17.36 7.82
CA ALA A 501 -4.07 -16.49 8.51
C ALA A 501 -5.09 -15.88 7.53
N THR A 502 -4.63 -15.33 6.41
CA THR A 502 -5.51 -14.80 5.35
C THR A 502 -6.42 -15.88 4.78
N GLN A 503 -5.89 -17.05 4.43
CA GLN A 503 -6.70 -18.18 3.94
C GLN A 503 -7.76 -18.61 4.94
N ARG A 504 -7.43 -18.65 6.25
CA ARG A 504 -8.39 -18.97 7.31
C ARG A 504 -9.50 -17.93 7.37
N ARG A 505 -9.18 -16.62 7.30
CA ARG A 505 -10.16 -15.52 7.28
C ARG A 505 -11.05 -15.56 6.03
N LEU A 506 -10.48 -15.77 4.85
CA LEU A 506 -11.25 -15.86 3.61
C LEU A 506 -12.16 -17.11 3.59
N ASN A 507 -11.66 -18.26 4.04
CA ASN A 507 -12.46 -19.48 4.14
C ASN A 507 -13.60 -19.40 5.17
N ALA A 508 -13.52 -18.48 6.12
CA ALA A 508 -14.60 -18.20 7.06
C ALA A 508 -15.83 -17.56 6.42
N ILE A 509 -15.73 -17.01 5.21
CA ILE A 509 -16.87 -16.56 4.41
C ILE A 509 -17.60 -17.79 3.89
N GLU A 510 -18.67 -18.22 4.58
CA GLU A 510 -19.41 -19.44 4.26
C GLU A 510 -20.37 -19.22 3.09
N HIS A 511 -20.98 -18.04 3.03
CA HIS A 511 -21.97 -17.70 2.01
C HIS A 511 -21.93 -16.21 1.68
N ALA A 512 -22.16 -15.89 0.41
CA ALA A 512 -22.34 -14.54 -0.08
C ALA A 512 -23.60 -14.48 -0.95
N SER A 513 -24.40 -13.48 -0.78
CA SER A 513 -25.58 -13.21 -1.61
C SER A 513 -25.74 -11.72 -1.82
N THR A 514 -26.05 -11.31 -3.02
CA THR A 514 -26.29 -9.91 -3.38
C THR A 514 -27.70 -9.75 -3.90
N ALA A 515 -28.44 -8.80 -3.35
CA ALA A 515 -29.82 -8.51 -3.71
C ALA A 515 -30.02 -7.01 -3.96
N PRO A 516 -30.86 -6.62 -4.92
CA PRO A 516 -31.21 -5.22 -5.11
C PRO A 516 -31.98 -4.70 -3.89
N THR A 517 -31.69 -3.46 -3.50
CA THR A 517 -32.38 -2.75 -2.42
C THR A 517 -32.60 -1.30 -2.81
N ASP A 518 -33.63 -0.70 -2.24
CA ASP A 518 -33.96 0.71 -2.48
C ASP A 518 -33.76 1.51 -1.19
N TRP A 519 -33.15 2.67 -1.29
CA TRP A 519 -32.96 3.59 -0.18
C TRP A 519 -33.41 5.00 -0.53
N LEU A 520 -33.95 5.70 0.46
CA LEU A 520 -34.36 7.11 0.29
C LEU A 520 -33.18 8.02 0.63
N ILE A 521 -32.52 8.57 -0.38
CA ILE A 521 -31.46 9.57 -0.23
C ILE A 521 -32.04 10.94 -0.53
N LYS A 522 -32.06 11.83 0.46
CA LYS A 522 -32.65 13.19 0.35
C LYS A 522 -34.09 13.19 -0.19
N GLY A 523 -34.87 12.15 0.16
CA GLY A 523 -36.29 12.01 -0.26
C GLY A 523 -36.48 11.43 -1.66
N LEU A 524 -35.45 11.07 -2.38
CA LEU A 524 -35.47 10.39 -3.67
C LEU A 524 -35.13 8.90 -3.50
N PRO A 525 -35.93 7.99 -4.10
CA PRO A 525 -35.58 6.57 -4.10
C PRO A 525 -34.35 6.35 -5.00
N VAL A 526 -33.27 5.82 -4.41
CA VAL A 526 -32.08 5.41 -5.13
C VAL A 526 -31.99 3.89 -5.01
N ARG A 527 -31.81 3.23 -6.15
CA ARG A 527 -31.63 1.79 -6.21
C ARG A 527 -30.17 1.44 -6.00
N GLY A 528 -29.93 0.43 -5.15
CA GLY A 528 -28.59 -0.06 -4.85
C GLY A 528 -28.57 -1.56 -4.68
N MET A 529 -27.44 -2.05 -4.20
CA MET A 529 -27.22 -3.48 -3.94
C MET A 529 -26.89 -3.68 -2.46
N LEU A 530 -27.50 -4.69 -1.86
CA LEU A 530 -27.17 -5.19 -0.52
C LEU A 530 -26.45 -6.53 -0.69
N THR A 531 -25.19 -6.60 -0.24
CA THR A 531 -24.48 -7.87 -0.14
C THR A 531 -24.52 -8.36 1.29
N THR A 532 -25.04 -9.55 1.51
CA THR A 532 -25.09 -10.23 2.80
C THR A 532 -24.06 -11.35 2.79
N LEU A 533 -23.09 -11.28 3.71
CA LEU A 533 -22.06 -12.30 3.92
C LEU A 533 -22.35 -13.08 5.19
N ARG A 534 -22.30 -14.41 5.13
CA ARG A 534 -22.33 -15.25 6.31
C ARG A 534 -20.91 -15.68 6.67
N VAL A 535 -20.44 -15.27 7.84
CA VAL A 535 -19.03 -15.39 8.23
C VAL A 535 -18.90 -16.10 9.58
N ASN A 536 -17.95 -17.04 9.67
CA ASN A 536 -17.60 -17.70 10.92
C ASN A 536 -16.57 -16.86 11.69
N PRO A 537 -16.92 -16.28 12.86
CA PRO A 537 -16.04 -15.37 13.60
C PRO A 537 -14.82 -16.07 14.20
N SER A 538 -14.81 -17.40 14.32
CA SER A 538 -13.69 -18.14 14.93
C SER A 538 -12.38 -18.06 14.14
N ALA A 539 -12.43 -17.57 12.92
CA ALA A 539 -11.26 -17.37 12.06
C ALA A 539 -10.55 -16.02 12.30
N PHE A 540 -11.22 -15.11 12.98
CA PHE A 540 -10.72 -13.77 13.32
C PHE A 540 -10.20 -13.76 14.76
N ASP A 541 -9.33 -12.82 15.08
CA ASP A 541 -8.75 -12.72 16.42
C ASP A 541 -9.81 -12.36 17.47
N ASN A 542 -10.75 -11.49 17.10
CA ASN A 542 -11.96 -11.15 17.86
C ASN A 542 -13.03 -10.55 16.93
N GLU A 543 -14.20 -10.17 17.48
CA GLU A 543 -15.25 -9.52 16.69
C GLU A 543 -14.85 -8.15 16.14
N GLY A 544 -13.88 -7.45 16.76
CA GLY A 544 -13.32 -6.20 16.27
C GLY A 544 -12.49 -6.37 15.00
N ASP A 545 -11.75 -7.49 14.87
CA ASP A 545 -11.05 -7.83 13.63
C ASP A 545 -12.05 -8.09 12.48
N LEU A 546 -13.15 -8.80 12.78
CA LEU A 546 -14.23 -8.99 11.80
C LEU A 546 -14.90 -7.65 11.43
N GLN A 547 -15.08 -6.76 12.40
CA GLN A 547 -15.63 -5.43 12.16
C GLN A 547 -14.73 -4.57 11.27
N LEU A 548 -13.43 -4.58 11.51
CA LEU A 548 -12.44 -3.90 10.68
C LEU A 548 -12.44 -4.47 9.26
N PHE A 549 -12.40 -5.80 9.13
CA PHE A 549 -12.47 -6.48 7.84
C PHE A 549 -13.74 -6.09 7.06
N GLY A 550 -14.90 -6.06 7.72
CA GLY A 550 -16.16 -5.62 7.12
C GLY A 550 -16.13 -4.15 6.69
N SER A 551 -15.48 -3.27 7.47
CA SER A 551 -15.30 -1.87 7.10
C SER A 551 -14.49 -1.72 5.81
N VAL A 552 -13.39 -2.46 5.68
CA VAL A 552 -12.57 -2.48 4.46
C VAL A 552 -13.35 -3.06 3.28
N LEU A 553 -14.07 -4.18 3.47
CA LEU A 553 -14.92 -4.78 2.43
C LEU A 553 -16.05 -3.85 1.99
N SER A 554 -16.66 -3.10 2.89
CA SER A 554 -17.72 -2.15 2.55
C SER A 554 -17.22 -1.06 1.58
N HIS A 555 -16.00 -0.58 1.77
CA HIS A 555 -15.36 0.35 0.83
C HIS A 555 -15.00 -0.32 -0.50
N PHE A 556 -14.48 -1.53 -0.44
CA PHE A 556 -14.09 -2.29 -1.63
C PHE A 556 -15.29 -2.60 -2.53
N MET A 557 -16.39 -3.06 -1.96
CA MET A 557 -17.58 -3.41 -2.74
C MET A 557 -18.26 -2.20 -3.38
N ALA A 558 -18.12 -1.01 -2.79
CA ALA A 558 -18.62 0.23 -3.39
C ALA A 558 -17.96 0.58 -4.73
N LEU A 559 -16.76 0.05 -5.02
CA LEU A 559 -16.11 0.22 -6.32
C LEU A 559 -16.88 -0.39 -7.48
N TYR A 560 -17.64 -1.44 -7.22
CA TYR A 560 -18.37 -2.18 -8.25
C TYR A 560 -19.76 -1.63 -8.51
N ALA A 561 -20.27 -0.76 -7.62
CA ALA A 561 -21.54 -0.09 -7.82
C ALA A 561 -21.40 1.13 -8.74
N SER A 562 -22.39 1.39 -9.59
CA SER A 562 -22.40 2.57 -10.46
C SER A 562 -22.52 3.87 -9.65
N SER A 563 -22.03 4.99 -10.19
CA SER A 563 -22.04 6.31 -9.53
C SER A 563 -23.46 6.83 -9.17
N ASN A 564 -24.49 6.31 -9.84
CA ASN A 564 -25.89 6.63 -9.56
C ASN A 564 -26.57 5.61 -8.63
N SER A 565 -25.81 4.69 -8.06
CA SER A 565 -26.25 3.61 -7.19
C SER A 565 -25.50 3.65 -5.87
N PHE A 566 -25.85 2.78 -4.95
CA PHE A 566 -25.11 2.56 -3.72
C PHE A 566 -24.87 1.07 -3.48
N HIS A 567 -23.87 0.79 -2.68
CA HIS A 567 -23.64 -0.54 -2.13
C HIS A 567 -23.74 -0.52 -0.61
N GLN A 568 -24.39 -1.52 -0.04
CA GLN A 568 -24.47 -1.75 1.39
C GLN A 568 -23.97 -3.15 1.72
N LEU A 569 -23.21 -3.27 2.79
CA LEU A 569 -22.71 -4.55 3.29
C LEU A 569 -23.40 -4.92 4.59
N GLU A 570 -23.80 -6.17 4.68
CA GLU A 570 -24.25 -6.82 5.92
C GLU A 570 -23.42 -8.08 6.15
N ILE A 571 -22.89 -8.26 7.35
CA ILE A 571 -22.20 -9.50 7.76
C ILE A 571 -23.00 -10.16 8.87
N ILE A 572 -23.37 -11.40 8.66
CA ILE A 572 -24.08 -12.24 9.64
C ILE A 572 -23.07 -13.19 10.26
N ASN A 573 -22.90 -13.11 11.57
CA ASN A 573 -22.13 -14.06 12.36
C ASN A 573 -22.83 -15.43 12.34
N SER A 574 -22.19 -16.45 11.75
CA SER A 574 -22.83 -17.77 11.56
C SER A 574 -23.07 -18.53 12.87
N VAL A 575 -22.36 -18.19 13.96
CA VAL A 575 -22.45 -18.86 15.27
C VAL A 575 -23.56 -18.25 16.13
N ARG A 576 -23.58 -16.90 16.24
CA ARG A 576 -24.52 -16.18 17.12
C ARG A 576 -25.74 -15.66 16.38
N ASN A 577 -25.74 -15.72 15.07
CA ASN A 577 -26.79 -15.15 14.18
C ASN A 577 -27.03 -13.64 14.42
N THR A 578 -25.99 -12.91 14.88
CA THR A 578 -26.00 -11.46 14.99
C THR A 578 -25.60 -10.85 13.66
N SER A 579 -26.24 -9.77 13.25
CA SER A 579 -25.91 -9.05 12.01
C SER A 579 -25.21 -7.73 12.31
N PHE A 580 -24.23 -7.42 11.48
CA PHE A 580 -23.53 -6.15 11.45
C PHE A 580 -23.78 -5.50 10.11
N VAL A 581 -24.28 -4.26 10.12
CA VAL A 581 -24.65 -3.53 8.91
C VAL A 581 -23.78 -2.28 8.78
N TRP A 582 -23.09 -2.14 7.66
CA TRP A 582 -22.30 -0.95 7.34
C TRP A 582 -23.18 0.09 6.62
N PRO A 583 -22.85 1.37 6.77
CA PRO A 583 -23.60 2.42 6.06
C PRO A 583 -23.48 2.23 4.54
N ALA A 584 -24.57 2.58 3.83
CA ALA A 584 -24.57 2.55 2.38
C ALA A 584 -23.57 3.56 1.81
N ARG A 585 -22.79 3.12 0.81
CA ARG A 585 -21.76 3.91 0.14
C ARG A 585 -22.13 4.14 -1.31
N THR A 586 -22.00 5.37 -1.77
CA THR A 586 -22.22 5.70 -3.18
C THR A 586 -21.21 4.94 -4.05
N GLY A 587 -21.66 4.41 -5.17
CA GLY A 587 -20.81 3.72 -6.12
C GLY A 587 -19.82 4.65 -6.81
N GLN A 588 -18.72 4.08 -7.28
CA GLN A 588 -17.62 4.83 -7.90
C GLN A 588 -17.45 4.51 -9.40
N GLN A 589 -18.13 3.48 -9.92
CA GLN A 589 -18.07 3.18 -11.35
C GLN A 589 -18.78 4.27 -12.18
N PRO A 590 -18.12 4.82 -13.23
CA PRO A 590 -18.79 5.72 -14.16
C PRO A 590 -19.94 4.98 -14.85
N VAL A 591 -21.07 5.67 -15.04
CA VAL A 591 -22.19 5.14 -15.82
C VAL A 591 -21.75 5.07 -17.27
N MET A 592 -21.69 3.87 -17.86
CA MET A 592 -21.42 3.67 -19.28
C MET A 592 -22.62 4.08 -20.13
#